data_b13964896e560ed794ef7c412c73e1ad
#
_entry.id   b13964896e560ed794ef7c412c73e1ad
#
_cell.length_a   1.000
_cell.length_b   1.000
_cell.length_c   1.000
_cell.angle_alpha   90.00
_cell.angle_beta   90.00
_cell.angle_gamma   90.00
#
_symmetry.space_group_name_H-M   'P 1'
#
loop_
_entity.id
_entity.type
_entity.pdbx_description
1 polymer ?
#
loop_
_entity_poly.entity_id
_entity_poly.type
_entity_poly.pdbx_seq_one_letter_code
_entity_poly.pdbx_strand_id
1 'polypeptide(L)'
;QTSGASLQEQDPYNNIIRTTIEALAATLGGTQSLHTNSFDEAIGLPTEFSAKIARNTQLILQHETGITDTVDPLAGSYFVESMTKELIDKSNELIEKIEEMGGMTVAVINGFPKSEIEISATKRQAKIDSGEQVIVGVNKYKSDEKEKVDVLDIDNKAVREEQIKKLNEIKQARNSKEVNKALQNLKKAAKENKGNLLDL
;
A
#
# COMPACT_ATOMS: atom_id res chain seq x y z
N GLN A 1 -0.92 -0.05 4.33
CA GLN A 1 -0.74 -1.00 3.22
C GLN A 1 0.21 -2.10 3.66
N THR A 2 -0.12 -3.37 3.35
CA THR A 2 0.81 -4.48 3.49
C THR A 2 2.04 -4.28 2.59
N SER A 3 3.19 -4.87 2.97
CA SER A 3 4.45 -4.60 2.27
C SER A 3 4.51 -5.34 0.92
N GLY A 4 4.56 -4.61 -0.19
CA GLY A 4 4.83 -5.20 -1.50
C GLY A 4 6.25 -5.77 -1.63
N ALA A 5 7.22 -5.25 -0.85
CA ALA A 5 8.61 -5.72 -0.87
C ALA A 5 8.80 -7.12 -0.23
N SER A 6 7.81 -7.64 0.48
CA SER A 6 7.80 -9.00 1.03
C SER A 6 7.28 -10.03 0.05
N LEU A 7 6.50 -9.61 -0.96
CA LEU A 7 5.89 -10.50 -1.94
C LEU A 7 6.94 -11.00 -2.95
N GLN A 8 6.80 -12.24 -3.36
CA GLN A 8 7.74 -12.92 -4.23
C GLN A 8 7.04 -13.45 -5.49
N GLU A 9 7.77 -13.46 -6.59
CA GLU A 9 7.31 -14.06 -7.85
C GLU A 9 7.29 -15.60 -7.75
N GLN A 10 8.24 -16.16 -7.00
CA GLN A 10 8.33 -17.60 -6.78
C GLN A 10 7.28 -18.05 -5.77
N ASP A 11 6.61 -19.16 -6.05
CA ASP A 11 5.51 -19.72 -5.25
C ASP A 11 4.50 -18.63 -4.84
N PRO A 12 3.85 -17.97 -5.81
CA PRO A 12 3.09 -16.73 -5.58
C PRO A 12 1.91 -16.90 -4.62
N TYR A 13 1.34 -18.11 -4.48
CA TYR A 13 0.29 -18.36 -3.51
C TYR A 13 0.75 -18.24 -2.05
N ASN A 14 2.05 -18.40 -1.77
CA ASN A 14 2.61 -18.10 -0.45
C ASN A 14 2.44 -16.61 -0.07
N ASN A 15 2.24 -15.73 -1.06
CA ASN A 15 1.99 -14.31 -0.82
C ASN A 15 0.63 -14.07 -0.12
N ILE A 16 -0.34 -14.98 -0.26
CA ILE A 16 -1.60 -14.92 0.49
C ILE A 16 -1.30 -14.99 1.99
N ILE A 17 -0.42 -15.90 2.39
CA ILE A 17 -0.04 -16.07 3.80
C ILE A 17 0.76 -14.84 4.27
N ARG A 18 1.71 -14.35 3.48
CA ARG A 18 2.50 -13.15 3.80
C ARG A 18 1.61 -11.94 4.04
N THR A 19 0.71 -11.65 3.09
CA THR A 19 -0.27 -10.57 3.19
C THR A 19 -1.19 -10.73 4.39
N THR A 20 -1.64 -11.96 4.69
CA THR A 20 -2.51 -12.23 5.85
C THR A 20 -1.80 -11.93 7.17
N ILE A 21 -0.54 -12.35 7.32
CA ILE A 21 0.26 -12.10 8.53
C ILE A 21 0.52 -10.59 8.70
N GLU A 22 0.85 -9.89 7.62
CA GLU A 22 1.06 -8.44 7.63
C GLU A 22 -0.22 -7.68 7.97
N ALA A 23 -1.36 -8.09 7.41
CA ALA A 23 -2.67 -7.52 7.71
C ALA A 23 -3.07 -7.75 9.17
N LEU A 24 -2.80 -8.95 9.70
CA LEU A 24 -3.02 -9.28 11.11
C LEU A 24 -2.15 -8.39 12.02
N ALA A 25 -0.86 -8.25 11.71
CA ALA A 25 0.05 -7.39 12.45
C ALA A 25 -0.41 -5.91 12.45
N ALA A 26 -0.84 -5.40 11.30
CA ALA A 26 -1.37 -4.05 11.18
C ALA A 26 -2.64 -3.84 12.03
N THR A 27 -3.54 -4.83 12.04
CA THR A 27 -4.78 -4.77 12.82
C THR A 27 -4.50 -4.83 14.32
N LEU A 28 -3.59 -5.71 14.77
CA LEU A 28 -3.13 -5.77 16.16
C LEU A 28 -2.44 -4.47 16.62
N GLY A 29 -1.77 -3.78 15.71
CA GLY A 29 -1.12 -2.49 15.95
C GLY A 29 -2.05 -1.28 15.87
N GLY A 30 -3.37 -1.47 15.69
CA GLY A 30 -4.36 -0.38 15.75
C GLY A 30 -4.39 0.52 14.49
N THR A 31 -4.15 -0.03 13.31
CA THR A 31 -4.21 0.76 12.06
C THR A 31 -5.58 1.39 11.84
N GLN A 32 -5.60 2.61 11.30
CA GLN A 32 -6.85 3.36 10.99
C GLN A 32 -7.51 2.89 9.71
N SER A 33 -6.73 2.50 8.73
CA SER A 33 -7.21 1.93 7.47
C SER A 33 -6.20 0.89 6.98
N LEU A 34 -6.69 -0.09 6.24
CA LEU A 34 -5.86 -1.20 5.77
C LEU A 34 -6.09 -1.44 4.29
N HIS A 35 -4.99 -1.49 3.55
CA HIS A 35 -4.93 -2.05 2.21
C HIS A 35 -4.14 -3.35 2.22
N THR A 36 -4.69 -4.39 1.62
CA THR A 36 -4.05 -5.70 1.45
C THR A 36 -3.65 -5.91 0.00
N ASN A 37 -2.40 -6.20 -0.25
CA ASN A 37 -1.89 -6.50 -1.58
C ASN A 37 -2.46 -7.83 -2.09
N SER A 38 -2.69 -7.92 -3.38
CA SER A 38 -3.01 -9.20 -4.02
C SER A 38 -1.76 -10.09 -4.11
N PHE A 39 -1.95 -11.40 -4.15
CA PHE A 39 -0.83 -12.35 -4.12
C PHE A 39 0.02 -12.31 -5.40
N ASP A 40 -0.51 -11.80 -6.50
CA ASP A 40 0.11 -11.66 -7.81
C ASP A 40 0.81 -10.30 -8.03
N GLU A 41 0.82 -9.42 -7.03
CA GLU A 41 1.40 -8.06 -7.17
C GLU A 41 2.89 -8.05 -7.54
N ALA A 42 3.65 -9.07 -7.15
CA ALA A 42 5.05 -9.20 -7.56
C ALA A 42 5.22 -9.59 -9.04
N ILE A 43 4.13 -10.01 -9.71
CA ILE A 43 4.14 -10.51 -11.09
C ILE A 43 3.50 -9.49 -12.03
N GLY A 44 2.39 -8.86 -11.62
CA GLY A 44 1.65 -7.92 -12.46
C GLY A 44 0.44 -7.30 -11.78
N LEU A 45 -0.51 -6.83 -12.58
CA LEU A 45 -1.74 -6.25 -12.07
C LEU A 45 -2.69 -7.34 -11.55
N PRO A 46 -3.46 -7.04 -10.48
CA PRO A 46 -4.37 -8.01 -9.89
C PRO A 46 -5.48 -8.41 -10.86
N THR A 47 -5.75 -9.70 -10.92
CA THR A 47 -6.96 -10.24 -11.53
C THR A 47 -8.16 -10.03 -10.62
N GLU A 48 -9.38 -10.25 -11.13
CA GLU A 48 -10.59 -10.23 -10.31
C GLU A 48 -10.52 -11.28 -9.17
N PHE A 49 -9.92 -12.44 -9.45
CA PHE A 49 -9.73 -13.50 -8.47
C PHE A 49 -8.76 -13.09 -7.35
N SER A 50 -7.58 -12.58 -7.70
CA SER A 50 -6.56 -12.18 -6.71
C SER A 50 -7.03 -10.99 -5.88
N ALA A 51 -7.71 -10.01 -6.50
CA ALA A 51 -8.33 -8.89 -5.79
C ALA A 51 -9.41 -9.34 -4.81
N LYS A 52 -10.21 -10.36 -5.18
CA LYS A 52 -11.21 -10.97 -4.29
C LYS A 52 -10.54 -11.60 -3.06
N ILE A 53 -9.43 -12.34 -3.23
CA ILE A 53 -8.68 -12.93 -2.12
C ILE A 53 -8.13 -11.84 -1.19
N ALA A 54 -7.52 -10.80 -1.74
CA ALA A 54 -7.00 -9.68 -0.97
C ALA A 54 -8.09 -9.00 -0.12
N ARG A 55 -9.27 -8.75 -0.70
CA ARG A 55 -10.42 -8.23 0.04
C ARG A 55 -10.91 -9.20 1.12
N ASN A 56 -11.03 -10.49 0.78
CA ASN A 56 -11.52 -11.49 1.72
C ASN A 56 -10.58 -11.67 2.91
N THR A 57 -9.28 -11.46 2.76
CA THR A 57 -8.32 -11.43 3.88
C THR A 57 -8.77 -10.44 4.96
N GLN A 58 -9.17 -9.22 4.57
CA GLN A 58 -9.68 -8.23 5.52
C GLN A 58 -11.02 -8.66 6.15
N LEU A 59 -11.93 -9.21 5.35
CA LEU A 59 -13.24 -9.66 5.84
C LEU A 59 -13.11 -10.83 6.84
N ILE A 60 -12.20 -11.76 6.60
CA ILE A 60 -11.90 -12.86 7.54
C ILE A 60 -11.36 -12.30 8.85
N LEU A 61 -10.39 -11.39 8.80
CA LEU A 61 -9.87 -10.73 10.00
C LEU A 61 -10.97 -10.02 10.78
N GLN A 62 -11.86 -9.33 10.08
CA GLN A 62 -12.94 -8.55 10.70
C GLN A 62 -14.03 -9.44 11.33
N HIS A 63 -14.41 -10.53 10.68
CA HIS A 63 -15.62 -11.27 11.05
C HIS A 63 -15.35 -12.62 11.71
N GLU A 64 -14.17 -13.21 11.53
CA GLU A 64 -13.92 -14.58 11.97
C GLU A 64 -12.86 -14.69 13.08
N THR A 65 -12.10 -13.63 13.37
CA THR A 65 -10.98 -13.72 14.31
C THR A 65 -11.26 -13.11 15.69
N GLY A 66 -12.34 -12.33 15.85
CA GLY A 66 -12.61 -11.58 17.09
C GLY A 66 -11.61 -10.45 17.39
N ILE A 67 -10.69 -10.14 16.47
CA ILE A 67 -9.65 -9.12 16.68
C ILE A 67 -10.24 -7.71 16.85
N THR A 68 -11.45 -7.49 16.35
CA THR A 68 -12.17 -6.21 16.47
C THR A 68 -12.85 -6.03 17.83
N ASP A 69 -12.88 -7.07 18.66
CA ASP A 69 -13.55 -7.06 19.97
C ASP A 69 -12.65 -6.49 21.08
N THR A 70 -11.39 -6.20 20.78
CA THR A 70 -10.42 -5.65 21.71
C THR A 70 -9.72 -4.41 21.14
N VAL A 71 -9.33 -3.51 22.03
CA VAL A 71 -8.57 -2.31 21.69
C VAL A 71 -7.13 -2.49 22.15
N ASP A 72 -6.18 -2.22 21.25
CA ASP A 72 -4.74 -2.25 21.50
C ASP A 72 -4.26 -3.51 22.27
N PRO A 73 -4.44 -4.70 21.69
CA PRO A 73 -4.12 -5.96 22.37
C PRO A 73 -2.62 -6.16 22.65
N LEU A 74 -1.75 -5.35 22.03
CA LEU A 74 -0.30 -5.39 22.23
C LEU A 74 0.21 -4.36 23.24
N ALA A 75 -0.66 -3.50 23.77
CA ALA A 75 -0.30 -2.48 24.75
C ALA A 75 0.37 -3.08 25.99
N GLY A 76 1.41 -2.41 26.47
CA GLY A 76 2.15 -2.83 27.67
C GLY A 76 3.09 -4.01 27.45
N SER A 77 3.23 -4.54 26.26
CA SER A 77 4.29 -5.49 25.90
C SER A 77 5.63 -4.77 25.89
N TYR A 78 6.52 -5.09 26.81
CA TYR A 78 7.86 -4.46 26.88
C TYR A 78 8.62 -4.54 25.55
N PHE A 79 8.51 -5.64 24.83
CA PHE A 79 9.16 -5.81 23.53
C PHE A 79 8.56 -4.87 22.48
N VAL A 80 7.22 -4.84 22.36
CA VAL A 80 6.53 -4.01 21.36
C VAL A 80 6.76 -2.53 21.65
N GLU A 81 6.64 -2.10 22.91
CA GLU A 81 6.87 -0.70 23.30
C GLU A 81 8.32 -0.27 23.01
N SER A 82 9.30 -1.12 23.34
CA SER A 82 10.72 -0.85 23.07
C SER A 82 11.00 -0.73 21.57
N MET A 83 10.48 -1.66 20.76
CA MET A 83 10.65 -1.64 19.30
C MET A 83 9.96 -0.42 18.67
N THR A 84 8.77 -0.07 19.17
CA THR A 84 8.03 1.12 18.69
C THR A 84 8.85 2.37 18.97
N LYS A 85 9.38 2.50 20.19
CA LYS A 85 10.24 3.65 20.54
C LYS A 85 11.48 3.73 19.65
N GLU A 86 12.17 2.63 19.44
CA GLU A 86 13.36 2.59 18.57
C GLU A 86 13.05 3.01 17.13
N LEU A 87 11.91 2.56 16.58
CA LEU A 87 11.46 2.97 15.24
C LEU A 87 11.12 4.45 15.17
N ILE A 88 10.49 5.02 16.22
CA ILE A 88 10.19 6.44 16.30
C ILE A 88 11.49 7.25 16.31
N ASP A 89 12.45 6.87 17.18
CA ASP A 89 13.72 7.57 17.32
C ASP A 89 14.49 7.58 15.98
N LYS A 90 14.65 6.42 15.33
CA LYS A 90 15.32 6.31 14.02
C LYS A 90 14.59 7.04 12.89
N SER A 91 13.26 7.08 12.92
CA SER A 91 12.48 7.84 11.94
C SER A 91 12.70 9.34 12.12
N ASN A 92 12.71 9.83 13.35
CA ASN A 92 12.99 11.24 13.64
C ASN A 92 14.39 11.65 13.21
N GLU A 93 15.42 10.82 13.43
CA GLU A 93 16.78 11.07 12.95
C GLU A 93 16.83 11.26 11.43
N LEU A 94 16.07 10.46 10.67
CA LEU A 94 16.00 10.62 9.22
C LEU A 94 15.23 11.87 8.79
N ILE A 95 14.16 12.22 9.50
CA ILE A 95 13.38 13.43 9.26
C ILE A 95 14.25 14.66 9.51
N GLU A 96 14.93 14.73 10.66
CA GLU A 96 15.84 15.83 11.01
C GLU A 96 16.96 16.00 9.95
N LYS A 97 17.58 14.89 9.53
CA LYS A 97 18.60 14.91 8.47
C LYS A 97 18.06 15.47 7.15
N ILE A 98 16.82 15.14 6.77
CA ILE A 98 16.19 15.67 5.55
C ILE A 98 15.88 17.16 5.70
N GLU A 99 15.40 17.59 6.86
CA GLU A 99 15.13 19.00 7.13
C GLU A 99 16.43 19.85 7.12
N GLU A 100 17.51 19.34 7.70
CA GLU A 100 18.85 19.98 7.65
C GLU A 100 19.38 20.14 6.21
N MET A 101 19.00 19.24 5.29
CA MET A 101 19.34 19.36 3.86
C MET A 101 18.54 20.47 3.14
N GLY A 102 17.51 21.02 3.76
CA GLY A 102 16.60 22.00 3.17
C GLY A 102 15.26 21.39 2.73
N GLY A 103 14.88 20.25 3.33
CA GLY A 103 13.62 19.54 3.12
C GLY A 103 13.68 18.47 2.03
N MET A 104 12.60 17.73 1.89
CA MET A 104 12.53 16.55 1.02
C MET A 104 12.81 16.86 -0.45
N THR A 105 12.37 18.01 -0.97
CA THR A 105 12.61 18.38 -2.38
C THR A 105 14.11 18.47 -2.67
N VAL A 106 14.88 19.11 -1.79
CA VAL A 106 16.34 19.24 -1.94
C VAL A 106 17.01 17.89 -1.78
N ALA A 107 16.58 17.08 -0.79
CA ALA A 107 17.10 15.73 -0.58
C ALA A 107 16.90 14.83 -1.80
N VAL A 108 15.73 14.91 -2.48
CA VAL A 108 15.45 14.16 -3.71
C VAL A 108 16.33 14.63 -4.87
N ILE A 109 16.50 15.95 -5.06
CA ILE A 109 17.39 16.52 -6.10
C ILE A 109 18.82 16.03 -5.90
N ASN A 110 19.28 15.96 -4.64
CA ASN A 110 20.62 15.50 -4.28
C ASN A 110 20.75 13.96 -4.32
N GLY A 111 19.67 13.22 -4.57
CA GLY A 111 19.67 11.76 -4.67
C GLY A 111 19.73 11.03 -3.34
N PHE A 112 19.62 11.71 -2.19
CA PHE A 112 19.77 11.11 -0.85
C PHE A 112 18.82 9.94 -0.61
N PRO A 113 17.48 10.04 -0.78
CA PRO A 113 16.57 8.92 -0.51
C PRO A 113 16.85 7.71 -1.40
N LYS A 114 17.18 7.94 -2.66
CA LYS A 114 17.52 6.87 -3.61
C LYS A 114 18.77 6.12 -3.17
N SER A 115 19.81 6.84 -2.78
CA SER A 115 21.07 6.26 -2.30
C SER A 115 20.87 5.39 -1.04
N GLU A 116 20.10 5.86 -0.06
CA GLU A 116 19.80 5.11 1.17
C GLU A 116 19.01 3.84 0.89
N ILE A 117 18.05 3.91 -0.05
CA ILE A 117 17.27 2.74 -0.50
C ILE A 117 18.18 1.71 -1.19
N GLU A 118 19.05 2.15 -2.09
CA GLU A 118 19.99 1.27 -2.81
C GLU A 118 20.98 0.59 -1.85
N ILE A 119 21.51 1.32 -0.88
CA ILE A 119 22.40 0.76 0.15
C ILE A 119 21.66 -0.29 0.99
N SER A 120 20.45 0.01 1.42
CA SER A 120 19.63 -0.91 2.20
C SER A 120 19.26 -2.17 1.42
N ALA A 121 18.85 -2.01 0.16
CA ALA A 121 18.50 -3.10 -0.73
C ALA A 121 19.70 -4.02 -0.99
N THR A 122 20.87 -3.44 -1.23
CA THR A 122 22.13 -4.22 -1.45
C THR A 122 22.51 -5.04 -0.21
N LYS A 123 22.41 -4.43 0.99
CA LYS A 123 22.66 -5.14 2.24
C LYS A 123 21.68 -6.29 2.46
N ARG A 124 20.41 -6.07 2.16
CA ARG A 124 19.39 -7.12 2.26
C ARG A 124 19.63 -8.24 1.27
N GLN A 125 19.96 -7.91 0.01
CA GLN A 125 20.24 -8.89 -1.02
C GLN A 125 21.43 -9.78 -0.63
N ALA A 126 22.50 -9.20 -0.10
CA ALA A 126 23.64 -9.97 0.38
C ALA A 126 23.27 -10.99 1.47
N LYS A 127 22.36 -10.64 2.38
CA LYS A 127 21.85 -11.57 3.40
C LYS A 127 20.99 -12.69 2.82
N ILE A 128 20.23 -12.40 1.78
CA ILE A 128 19.44 -13.42 1.05
C ILE A 128 20.36 -14.37 0.30
N ASP A 129 21.36 -13.85 -0.40
CA ASP A 129 22.30 -14.63 -1.19
C ASP A 129 23.18 -15.53 -0.33
N SER A 130 23.60 -15.05 0.85
CA SER A 130 24.36 -15.84 1.83
C SER A 130 23.52 -16.86 2.59
N GLY A 131 22.18 -16.79 2.51
CA GLY A 131 21.26 -17.63 3.28
C GLY A 131 21.07 -17.21 4.74
N GLU A 132 21.66 -16.08 5.17
CA GLU A 132 21.40 -15.49 6.49
C GLU A 132 19.93 -15.09 6.65
N GLN A 133 19.35 -14.51 5.59
CA GLN A 133 17.92 -14.25 5.51
C GLN A 133 17.24 -15.28 4.61
N VAL A 134 16.35 -16.08 5.19
CA VAL A 134 15.57 -17.09 4.47
C VAL A 134 14.29 -16.47 3.92
N ILE A 135 14.04 -16.70 2.63
CA ILE A 135 12.75 -16.41 1.98
C ILE A 135 12.25 -17.75 1.40
N VAL A 136 11.11 -18.21 1.92
CA VAL A 136 10.50 -19.48 1.51
C VAL A 136 10.12 -19.43 0.03
N GLY A 137 10.46 -20.48 -0.71
CA GLY A 137 10.24 -20.57 -2.16
C GLY A 137 11.30 -19.85 -3.00
N VAL A 138 12.13 -18.96 -2.41
CA VAL A 138 13.15 -18.19 -3.14
C VAL A 138 14.55 -18.75 -2.95
N ASN A 139 15.08 -18.72 -1.73
CA ASN A 139 16.42 -19.25 -1.44
C ASN A 139 16.39 -20.52 -0.58
N LYS A 140 15.24 -20.89 -0.01
CA LYS A 140 15.04 -22.14 0.74
C LYS A 140 13.66 -22.71 0.45
N TYR A 141 13.53 -24.03 0.50
CA TYR A 141 12.28 -24.76 0.20
C TYR A 141 11.71 -24.42 -1.18
N LYS A 142 12.58 -24.43 -2.19
CA LYS A 142 12.20 -24.13 -3.57
C LYS A 142 11.33 -25.25 -4.13
N SER A 143 10.32 -24.88 -4.93
CA SER A 143 9.58 -25.82 -5.77
C SER A 143 10.33 -26.05 -7.10
N ASP A 144 10.33 -27.26 -7.58
CA ASP A 144 10.83 -27.60 -8.93
C ASP A 144 9.79 -27.24 -10.01
N GLU A 145 8.53 -27.12 -9.62
CA GLU A 145 7.42 -26.73 -10.52
C GLU A 145 7.19 -25.22 -10.45
N LYS A 146 7.13 -24.60 -11.64
CA LYS A 146 6.72 -23.20 -11.76
C LYS A 146 5.21 -23.13 -11.85
N GLU A 147 4.57 -22.57 -10.86
CA GLU A 147 3.15 -22.25 -10.91
C GLU A 147 2.89 -21.15 -11.94
N LYS A 148 1.92 -21.40 -12.82
CA LYS A 148 1.44 -20.40 -13.75
C LYS A 148 0.29 -19.63 -13.08
N VAL A 149 0.47 -18.36 -12.92
CA VAL A 149 -0.56 -17.43 -12.45
C VAL A 149 -1.02 -16.60 -13.62
N ASP A 150 -2.33 -16.52 -13.81
CA ASP A 150 -2.91 -15.63 -14.80
C ASP A 150 -2.65 -14.17 -14.35
N VAL A 151 -2.09 -13.39 -15.25
CA VAL A 151 -1.82 -11.96 -15.04
C VAL A 151 -2.80 -11.15 -15.87
N LEU A 152 -3.29 -10.07 -15.28
CA LEU A 152 -4.18 -9.16 -16.01
C LEU A 152 -3.39 -8.40 -17.08
N ASP A 153 -3.71 -8.68 -18.33
CA ASP A 153 -3.25 -7.87 -19.45
C ASP A 153 -4.31 -6.82 -19.80
N ILE A 154 -3.88 -5.55 -19.85
CA ILE A 154 -4.79 -4.42 -20.06
C ILE A 154 -4.83 -4.05 -21.54
N ASP A 155 -5.97 -4.21 -22.16
CA ASP A 155 -6.26 -3.57 -23.43
C ASP A 155 -6.52 -2.06 -23.22
N ASN A 156 -5.46 -1.28 -23.37
CA ASN A 156 -5.50 0.17 -23.19
C ASN A 156 -6.52 0.87 -24.12
N LYS A 157 -6.80 0.29 -25.27
CA LYS A 157 -7.77 0.85 -26.21
C LYS A 157 -9.20 0.64 -25.70
N ALA A 158 -9.53 -0.59 -25.28
CA ALA A 158 -10.82 -0.91 -24.70
C ALA A 158 -11.12 -0.10 -23.44
N VAL A 159 -10.14 0.02 -22.53
CA VAL A 159 -10.26 0.83 -21.32
C VAL A 159 -10.49 2.31 -21.63
N ARG A 160 -9.78 2.85 -22.62
CA ARG A 160 -9.98 4.25 -23.06
C ARG A 160 -11.37 4.47 -23.62
N GLU A 161 -11.85 3.56 -24.46
CA GLU A 161 -13.18 3.65 -25.08
C GLU A 161 -14.28 3.57 -24.02
N GLU A 162 -14.17 2.65 -23.07
CA GLU A 162 -15.09 2.52 -21.93
C GLU A 162 -15.11 3.79 -21.08
N GLN A 163 -13.95 4.36 -20.77
CA GLN A 163 -13.85 5.58 -20.00
C GLN A 163 -14.49 6.78 -20.72
N ILE A 164 -14.26 6.91 -22.01
CA ILE A 164 -14.90 7.96 -22.84
C ILE A 164 -16.42 7.79 -22.82
N LYS A 165 -16.92 6.56 -22.95
CA LYS A 165 -18.35 6.25 -22.90
C LYS A 165 -18.94 6.68 -21.55
N LYS A 166 -18.36 6.24 -20.43
CA LYS A 166 -18.80 6.62 -19.08
C LYS A 166 -18.80 8.14 -18.84
N LEU A 167 -17.75 8.84 -19.31
CA LEU A 167 -17.70 10.31 -19.21
C LEU A 167 -18.80 10.99 -20.03
N ASN A 168 -19.12 10.49 -21.21
CA ASN A 168 -20.18 11.05 -22.03
C ASN A 168 -21.55 10.82 -21.40
N GLU A 169 -21.82 9.62 -20.86
CA GLU A 169 -23.04 9.33 -20.12
C GLU A 169 -23.24 10.27 -18.93
N ILE A 170 -22.20 10.47 -18.09
CA ILE A 170 -22.24 11.42 -16.98
C ILE A 170 -22.49 12.85 -17.46
N LYS A 171 -21.81 13.28 -18.54
CA LYS A 171 -21.97 14.62 -19.08
C LYS A 171 -23.38 14.86 -19.63
N GLN A 172 -24.00 13.84 -20.21
CA GLN A 172 -25.39 13.93 -20.72
C GLN A 172 -26.42 13.91 -19.60
N ALA A 173 -26.20 13.11 -18.56
CA ALA A 173 -27.13 12.96 -17.43
C ALA A 173 -27.10 14.13 -16.44
N ARG A 174 -26.00 14.90 -16.36
CA ARG A 174 -25.84 15.96 -15.37
C ARG A 174 -26.67 17.19 -15.67
N ASN A 175 -27.19 17.84 -14.64
CA ASN A 175 -27.85 19.13 -14.74
C ASN A 175 -26.81 20.27 -14.86
N SER A 176 -26.68 20.84 -16.05
CA SER A 176 -25.70 21.90 -16.33
C SER A 176 -25.88 23.15 -15.49
N LYS A 177 -27.12 23.48 -15.07
CA LYS A 177 -27.40 24.66 -14.21
C LYS A 177 -26.86 24.43 -12.79
N GLU A 178 -27.08 23.23 -12.24
CA GLU A 178 -26.57 22.87 -10.91
C GLU A 178 -25.06 22.78 -10.89
N VAL A 179 -24.44 22.17 -11.90
CA VAL A 179 -22.98 22.12 -12.05
C VAL A 179 -22.39 23.53 -12.08
N ASN A 180 -22.95 24.43 -12.89
CA ASN A 180 -22.45 25.80 -12.97
C ASN A 180 -22.60 26.54 -11.63
N LYS A 181 -23.71 26.34 -10.92
CA LYS A 181 -23.94 26.92 -9.59
C LYS A 181 -22.92 26.42 -8.58
N ALA A 182 -22.66 25.10 -8.54
CA ALA A 182 -21.66 24.49 -7.65
C ALA A 182 -20.24 25.02 -7.95
N LEU A 183 -19.86 25.10 -9.23
CA LEU A 183 -18.58 25.66 -9.65
C LEU A 183 -18.41 27.13 -9.27
N GLN A 184 -19.48 27.93 -9.35
CA GLN A 184 -19.45 29.33 -8.92
C GLN A 184 -19.30 29.44 -7.39
N ASN A 185 -19.98 28.59 -6.63
CA ASN A 185 -19.86 28.55 -5.17
C ASN A 185 -18.44 28.17 -4.75
N LEU A 186 -17.84 27.13 -5.35
CA LEU A 186 -16.44 26.75 -5.12
C LEU A 186 -15.48 27.89 -5.43
N LYS A 187 -15.65 28.55 -6.56
CA LYS A 187 -14.84 29.71 -6.97
C LYS A 187 -14.94 30.87 -6.00
N LYS A 188 -16.13 31.14 -5.49
CA LYS A 188 -16.39 32.19 -4.51
C LYS A 188 -15.72 31.85 -3.17
N ALA A 189 -15.95 30.65 -2.64
CA ALA A 189 -15.38 30.21 -1.37
C ALA A 189 -13.84 30.19 -1.41
N ALA A 190 -13.24 29.72 -2.51
CA ALA A 190 -11.79 29.74 -2.69
C ALA A 190 -11.21 31.17 -2.74
N LYS A 191 -11.90 32.12 -3.38
CA LYS A 191 -11.46 33.54 -3.41
C LYS A 191 -11.60 34.21 -2.04
N GLU A 192 -12.64 33.90 -1.31
CA GLU A 192 -12.92 34.49 0.00
C GLU A 192 -12.18 33.78 1.13
N ASN A 193 -11.52 32.66 0.85
CA ASN A 193 -10.86 31.78 1.82
C ASN A 193 -11.77 31.40 3.00
N LYS A 194 -13.04 31.10 2.71
CA LYS A 194 -14.10 30.81 3.68
C LYS A 194 -14.78 29.50 3.40
N GLY A 195 -15.12 28.79 4.47
CA GLY A 195 -15.86 27.53 4.42
C GLY A 195 -14.98 26.31 4.12
N ASN A 196 -15.61 25.13 4.17
CA ASN A 196 -15.00 23.88 3.79
C ASN A 196 -15.27 23.60 2.30
N LEU A 197 -14.24 23.53 1.48
CA LEU A 197 -14.40 23.28 0.04
C LEU A 197 -14.93 21.88 -0.29
N LEU A 198 -14.85 20.94 0.67
CA LEU A 198 -15.37 19.58 0.48
C LEU A 198 -16.89 19.49 0.65
N ASP A 199 -17.50 20.48 1.30
CA ASP A 199 -18.96 20.55 1.56
C ASP A 199 -19.73 21.24 0.42
N LEU A 200 -19.03 21.74 -0.60
CA LEU A 200 -19.56 22.56 -1.70
C LEU A 200 -19.59 21.81 -3.03
#